data_249c12fa8b9e3f853b295eded2f26933
#
_entry.id   249c12fa8b9e3f853b295eded2f26933
#
_cell.length_a   1.000
_cell.length_b   1.000
_cell.length_c   1.000
_cell.angle_alpha   90.00
_cell.angle_beta   90.00
_cell.angle_gamma   90.00
#
_symmetry.space_group_name_H-M   'P 1'
#
loop_
_entity.id
_entity.type
_entity.pdbx_description
1 polymer ?
#
loop_
_entity_poly.entity_id
_entity_poly.type
_entity_poly.pdbx_seq_one_letter_code
_entity_poly.pdbx_strand_id
1 'polypeptide(L)'
;MGKKVAIISTCIALFGVIIIYGSSISWAINYNGYKEYFFIRQLVYFILGLFMMILTFRIDYHFYSKKKNILLLFGLLLLIVVLIPFIGILRNGSRSWLGFVGLGFQPSELVKLIMVIYTAHYLSINRNTLKLSNLFPLLFVIFLVFGLIMLEPDFGTGFIIVLICFVMILISGIKKRYLIIGGGVGVLLLGILILSAPYRLERIFAFLDPWSDPLGAGFQTIQAMYAIVPHGIFGTGLFKGMQKNLFLSQIFNDFIYSSVVEQTGLIGGVGLIIAFFFLFYYGIKIALKAKDLFGCYLALGITVSLFIQFSINLCVVLNLTPITGTVLPFVSYGGSSLLINFIMIGILYNIDNISSV
;
A
#
# COMPACT_ATOMS: atom_id res chain seq x y z
N MET A 1 -6.54 -20.90 8.78
CA MET A 1 -6.56 -19.99 7.62
C MET A 1 -5.35 -19.07 7.67
N GLY A 2 -4.99 -18.53 8.82
CA GLY A 2 -3.83 -17.65 9.02
C GLY A 2 -2.52 -18.22 8.51
N LYS A 3 -2.26 -19.54 8.73
CA LYS A 3 -1.09 -20.22 8.14
C LYS A 3 -1.07 -20.12 6.60
N LYS A 4 -2.24 -20.23 5.93
CA LYS A 4 -2.31 -20.10 4.46
C LYS A 4 -2.01 -18.67 4.02
N VAL A 5 -2.54 -17.66 4.72
CA VAL A 5 -2.26 -16.24 4.46
C VAL A 5 -0.78 -15.95 4.61
N ALA A 6 -0.14 -16.45 5.69
CA ALA A 6 1.30 -16.30 5.92
C ALA A 6 2.15 -16.95 4.82
N ILE A 7 1.80 -18.16 4.38
CA ILE A 7 2.52 -18.85 3.28
C ILE A 7 2.36 -18.09 1.97
N ILE A 8 1.13 -17.72 1.59
CA ILE A 8 0.86 -17.03 0.33
C ILE A 8 1.61 -15.69 0.29
N SER A 9 1.53 -14.87 1.35
CA SER A 9 2.23 -13.59 1.42
C SER A 9 3.75 -13.74 1.36
N THR A 10 4.30 -14.77 2.01
CA THR A 10 5.74 -15.08 1.95
C THR A 10 6.17 -15.49 0.53
N CYS A 11 5.38 -16.32 -0.14
CA CYS A 11 5.65 -16.72 -1.53
C CYS A 11 5.58 -15.51 -2.48
N ILE A 12 4.57 -14.64 -2.35
CA ILE A 12 4.44 -13.41 -3.13
C ILE A 12 5.66 -12.50 -2.90
N ALA A 13 6.08 -12.32 -1.65
CA ALA A 13 7.20 -11.46 -1.31
C ALA A 13 8.54 -12.03 -1.81
N LEU A 14 8.76 -13.34 -1.72
CA LEU A 14 9.94 -13.98 -2.27
C LEU A 14 9.99 -13.84 -3.80
N PHE A 15 8.87 -14.03 -4.48
CA PHE A 15 8.75 -13.76 -5.90
C PHE A 15 9.07 -12.30 -6.23
N GLY A 16 8.57 -11.34 -5.42
CA GLY A 16 8.90 -9.91 -5.56
C GLY A 16 10.40 -9.63 -5.44
N VAL A 17 11.09 -10.24 -4.48
CA VAL A 17 12.56 -10.11 -4.31
C VAL A 17 13.30 -10.56 -5.57
N ILE A 18 12.87 -11.67 -6.20
CA ILE A 18 13.47 -12.18 -7.44
C ILE A 18 13.22 -11.22 -8.61
N ILE A 19 11.99 -10.72 -8.76
CA ILE A 19 11.64 -9.78 -9.83
C ILE A 19 12.38 -8.45 -9.67
N ILE A 20 12.54 -7.94 -8.44
CA ILE A 20 13.29 -6.70 -8.17
C ILE A 20 14.74 -6.85 -8.61
N TYR A 21 15.39 -7.97 -8.37
CA TYR A 21 16.75 -8.19 -8.89
C TYR A 21 16.80 -7.98 -10.40
N GLY A 22 15.91 -8.66 -11.13
CA GLY A 22 15.84 -8.53 -12.59
C GLY A 22 15.54 -7.10 -13.07
N SER A 23 14.67 -6.38 -12.38
CA SER A 23 14.18 -5.05 -12.80
C SER A 23 15.15 -3.91 -12.45
N SER A 24 16.03 -4.11 -11.44
CA SER A 24 16.85 -3.03 -10.88
C SER A 24 18.32 -3.05 -11.30
N ILE A 25 18.77 -4.05 -12.06
CA ILE A 25 20.20 -4.25 -12.39
C ILE A 25 20.83 -2.99 -13.01
N SER A 26 20.23 -2.46 -14.08
CA SER A 26 20.80 -1.31 -14.81
C SER A 26 20.81 -0.04 -13.96
N TRP A 27 19.74 0.17 -13.20
CA TRP A 27 19.64 1.29 -12.27
C TRP A 27 20.63 1.17 -11.12
N ALA A 28 20.82 -0.05 -10.57
CA ALA A 28 21.75 -0.33 -9.49
C ALA A 28 23.22 -0.05 -9.91
N ILE A 29 23.61 -0.46 -11.12
CA ILE A 29 24.95 -0.21 -11.64
C ILE A 29 25.20 1.30 -11.77
N ASN A 30 24.25 2.05 -12.34
CA ASN A 30 24.39 3.49 -12.56
C ASN A 30 24.36 4.29 -11.24
N TYR A 31 23.63 3.80 -10.21
CA TYR A 31 23.49 4.52 -8.94
C TYR A 31 24.60 4.24 -7.94
N ASN A 32 25.06 2.98 -7.81
CA ASN A 32 26.01 2.55 -6.78
C ASN A 32 27.17 1.68 -7.30
N GLY A 33 27.26 1.44 -8.62
CA GLY A 33 28.34 0.68 -9.23
C GLY A 33 28.24 -0.84 -9.08
N TYR A 34 27.25 -1.41 -8.39
CA TYR A 34 27.06 -2.86 -8.27
C TYR A 34 25.60 -3.27 -8.41
N LYS A 35 25.36 -4.38 -9.12
CA LYS A 35 24.04 -4.81 -9.58
C LYS A 35 23.11 -5.33 -8.49
N GLU A 36 23.65 -5.78 -7.35
CA GLU A 36 22.88 -6.40 -6.27
C GLU A 36 22.33 -5.41 -5.24
N TYR A 37 22.58 -4.11 -5.39
CA TYR A 37 22.25 -3.10 -4.38
C TYR A 37 20.79 -3.14 -3.90
N PHE A 38 19.83 -3.07 -4.81
CA PHE A 38 18.41 -3.08 -4.45
C PHE A 38 17.93 -4.45 -4.00
N PHE A 39 18.47 -5.52 -4.60
CA PHE A 39 18.17 -6.90 -4.21
C PHE A 39 18.57 -7.19 -2.76
N ILE A 40 19.80 -6.85 -2.37
CA ILE A 40 20.28 -7.09 -0.99
C ILE A 40 19.44 -6.33 0.02
N ARG A 41 19.12 -5.07 -0.27
CA ARG A 41 18.24 -4.25 0.59
C ARG A 41 16.85 -4.84 0.73
N GLN A 42 16.23 -5.26 -0.37
CA GLN A 42 14.91 -5.87 -0.32
C GLN A 42 14.94 -7.22 0.43
N LEU A 43 16.01 -8.01 0.27
CA LEU A 43 16.20 -9.25 1.01
C LEU A 43 16.33 -9.02 2.52
N VAL A 44 17.06 -7.98 2.93
CA VAL A 44 17.15 -7.58 4.35
C VAL A 44 15.77 -7.21 4.90
N TYR A 45 15.01 -6.39 4.18
CA TYR A 45 13.65 -6.04 4.60
C TYR A 45 12.70 -7.25 4.58
N PHE A 46 12.88 -8.19 3.66
CA PHE A 46 12.12 -9.45 3.64
C PHE A 46 12.38 -10.29 4.90
N ILE A 47 13.65 -10.47 5.28
CA ILE A 47 14.03 -11.22 6.50
C ILE A 47 13.50 -10.51 7.75
N LEU A 48 13.67 -9.18 7.84
CA LEU A 48 13.13 -8.39 8.96
C LEU A 48 11.60 -8.46 8.98
N GLY A 49 10.96 -8.44 7.85
CA GLY A 49 9.50 -8.57 7.73
C GLY A 49 9.00 -9.93 8.24
N LEU A 50 9.65 -11.03 7.87
CA LEU A 50 9.33 -12.36 8.38
C LEU A 50 9.48 -12.43 9.91
N PHE A 51 10.55 -11.86 10.44
CA PHE A 51 10.76 -11.76 11.88
C PHE A 51 9.64 -10.99 12.56
N MET A 52 9.26 -9.82 12.02
CA MET A 52 8.16 -9.01 12.54
C MET A 52 6.81 -9.72 12.42
N MET A 53 6.56 -10.47 11.36
CA MET A 53 5.36 -11.31 11.22
C MET A 53 5.26 -12.35 12.36
N ILE A 54 6.37 -13.03 12.69
CA ILE A 54 6.42 -14.01 13.78
C ILE A 54 6.21 -13.33 15.14
N LEU A 55 6.81 -12.16 15.36
CA LEU A 55 6.61 -11.39 16.60
C LEU A 55 5.14 -10.98 16.76
N THR A 56 4.55 -10.38 15.75
CA THR A 56 3.17 -9.90 15.82
C THR A 56 2.14 -11.02 15.87
N PHE A 57 2.44 -12.19 15.31
CA PHE A 57 1.66 -13.41 15.51
C PHE A 57 1.59 -13.84 16.99
N ARG A 58 2.64 -13.63 17.78
CA ARG A 58 2.68 -13.99 19.21
C ARG A 58 1.98 -12.99 20.13
N ILE A 59 1.73 -11.78 19.65
CA ILE A 59 1.07 -10.72 20.42
C ILE A 59 -0.44 -10.85 20.24
N ASP A 60 -1.20 -10.95 21.35
CA ASP A 60 -2.65 -10.93 21.30
C ASP A 60 -3.15 -9.64 20.64
N TYR A 61 -4.01 -9.79 19.61
CA TYR A 61 -4.51 -8.64 18.86
C TYR A 61 -5.30 -7.65 19.74
N HIS A 62 -5.85 -8.06 20.87
CA HIS A 62 -6.50 -7.16 21.84
C HIS A 62 -5.52 -6.14 22.45
N PHE A 63 -4.22 -6.42 22.46
CA PHE A 63 -3.21 -5.46 22.87
C PHE A 63 -3.29 -4.17 22.03
N TYR A 64 -3.49 -4.28 20.72
CA TYR A 64 -3.61 -3.12 19.85
C TYR A 64 -4.85 -2.28 20.17
N SER A 65 -5.96 -2.91 20.51
CA SER A 65 -7.18 -2.24 20.98
C SER A 65 -6.93 -1.44 22.26
N LYS A 66 -6.26 -2.04 23.25
CA LYS A 66 -5.94 -1.38 24.53
C LYS A 66 -4.98 -0.20 24.35
N LYS A 67 -4.07 -0.27 23.41
CA LYS A 67 -3.01 0.74 23.15
C LYS A 67 -3.30 1.69 22.00
N LYS A 68 -4.49 1.66 21.40
CA LYS A 68 -4.86 2.44 20.21
C LYS A 68 -4.54 3.93 20.26
N ASN A 69 -4.82 4.59 21.43
CA ASN A 69 -4.58 6.02 21.59
C ASN A 69 -3.09 6.36 21.65
N ILE A 70 -2.29 5.48 22.30
CA ILE A 70 -0.82 5.62 22.33
C ILE A 70 -0.25 5.41 20.93
N LEU A 71 -0.74 4.39 20.21
CA LEU A 71 -0.32 4.14 18.83
C LEU A 71 -0.70 5.32 17.92
N LEU A 72 -1.90 5.88 18.05
CA LEU A 72 -2.33 7.05 17.28
C LEU A 72 -1.43 8.25 17.57
N LEU A 73 -1.20 8.57 18.86
CA LEU A 73 -0.31 9.67 19.25
C LEU A 73 1.10 9.48 18.69
N PHE A 74 1.63 8.26 18.78
CA PHE A 74 2.95 7.92 18.22
C PHE A 74 2.98 8.12 16.70
N GLY A 75 1.94 7.68 15.98
CA GLY A 75 1.83 7.89 14.54
C GLY A 75 1.76 9.36 14.16
N LEU A 76 0.96 10.15 14.85
CA LEU A 76 0.88 11.60 14.64
C LEU A 76 2.22 12.30 14.90
N LEU A 77 2.92 11.94 15.99
CA LEU A 77 4.25 12.45 16.27
C LEU A 77 5.25 12.12 15.16
N LEU A 78 5.23 10.90 14.62
CA LEU A 78 6.09 10.53 13.49
C LEU A 78 5.83 11.35 12.23
N LEU A 79 4.53 11.62 11.89
CA LEU A 79 4.18 12.50 10.77
C LEU A 79 4.64 13.93 10.98
N ILE A 80 4.59 14.44 12.21
CA ILE A 80 5.10 15.79 12.53
C ILE A 80 6.63 15.82 12.44
N VAL A 81 7.30 14.79 12.98
CA VAL A 81 8.77 14.71 12.99
C VAL A 81 9.35 14.66 11.57
N VAL A 82 8.67 13.97 10.64
CA VAL A 82 9.15 13.88 9.24
C VAL A 82 9.06 15.23 8.52
N LEU A 83 8.16 16.12 8.93
CA LEU A 83 8.04 17.47 8.37
C LEU A 83 9.19 18.40 8.79
N ILE A 84 9.89 18.09 9.91
CA ILE A 84 10.98 18.94 10.42
C ILE A 84 12.15 18.91 9.43
N PRO A 85 12.63 20.09 8.96
CA PRO A 85 13.83 20.19 8.17
C PRO A 85 15.02 19.51 8.87
N PHE A 86 15.89 18.85 8.10
CA PHE A 86 17.06 18.06 8.54
C PHE A 86 16.75 16.67 9.12
N ILE A 87 15.52 16.37 9.58
CA ILE A 87 15.12 15.03 10.04
C ILE A 87 14.45 14.27 8.88
N GLY A 88 13.49 14.91 8.21
CA GLY A 88 12.82 14.34 7.04
C GLY A 88 13.67 14.48 5.77
N ILE A 89 13.81 13.35 5.04
CA ILE A 89 14.55 13.28 3.79
C ILE A 89 13.60 13.63 2.63
N LEU A 90 14.04 14.56 1.79
CA LEU A 90 13.33 14.92 0.56
C LEU A 90 13.63 13.87 -0.54
N ARG A 91 12.58 13.23 -1.05
CA ARG A 91 12.65 12.30 -2.20
C ARG A 91 11.53 12.62 -3.18
N ASN A 92 11.85 12.79 -4.45
CA ASN A 92 10.87 13.07 -5.51
C ASN A 92 9.90 14.22 -5.18
N GLY A 93 10.39 15.28 -4.53
CA GLY A 93 9.59 16.44 -4.13
C GLY A 93 8.75 16.26 -2.86
N SER A 94 8.74 15.08 -2.23
CA SER A 94 8.03 14.80 -0.98
C SER A 94 9.01 14.59 0.18
N ARG A 95 8.68 15.17 1.35
CA ARG A 95 9.42 14.98 2.59
C ARG A 95 8.68 14.00 3.49
N SER A 96 8.70 12.73 3.11
CA SER A 96 7.92 11.64 3.73
C SER A 96 8.78 10.49 4.27
N TRP A 97 10.11 10.64 4.26
CA TRP A 97 11.05 9.59 4.65
C TRP A 97 11.90 10.01 5.84
N LEU A 98 12.04 9.12 6.81
CA LEU A 98 13.05 9.21 7.87
C LEU A 98 14.25 8.34 7.46
N GLY A 99 15.47 8.90 7.51
CA GLY A 99 16.69 8.15 7.21
C GLY A 99 17.35 7.66 8.48
N PHE A 100 17.60 6.35 8.58
CA PHE A 100 18.42 5.78 9.63
C PHE A 100 19.43 4.81 9.01
N VAL A 101 20.73 5.13 9.14
CA VAL A 101 21.85 4.25 8.69
C VAL A 101 21.64 3.68 7.28
N GLY A 102 21.25 4.53 6.29
CA GLY A 102 21.02 4.09 4.92
C GLY A 102 19.71 3.31 4.67
N LEU A 103 18.93 3.01 5.71
CA LEU A 103 17.59 2.43 5.61
C LEU A 103 16.57 3.57 5.70
N GLY A 104 15.71 3.71 4.68
CA GLY A 104 14.61 4.67 4.71
C GLY A 104 13.38 4.06 5.36
N PHE A 105 12.75 4.80 6.28
CA PHE A 105 11.46 4.45 6.87
C PHE A 105 10.43 5.52 6.53
N GLN A 106 9.27 5.12 6.03
CA GLN A 106 8.16 6.01 5.71
C GLN A 106 7.09 5.92 6.81
N PRO A 107 6.92 6.97 7.63
CA PRO A 107 5.96 6.98 8.73
C PRO A 107 4.52 6.73 8.31
N SER A 108 4.10 7.27 7.16
CA SER A 108 2.74 7.13 6.65
C SER A 108 2.34 5.66 6.39
N GLU A 109 3.29 4.76 6.08
CA GLU A 109 3.02 3.32 5.98
C GLU A 109 2.62 2.70 7.34
N LEU A 110 3.31 3.09 8.42
CA LEU A 110 2.94 2.67 9.78
C LEU A 110 1.60 3.30 10.22
N VAL A 111 1.40 4.57 9.91
CA VAL A 111 0.15 5.29 10.23
C VAL A 111 -1.04 4.66 9.54
N LYS A 112 -0.89 4.12 8.33
CA LYS A 112 -1.92 3.33 7.65
C LYS A 112 -2.42 2.17 8.51
N LEU A 113 -1.52 1.37 9.08
CA LEU A 113 -1.88 0.28 10.01
C LEU A 113 -2.52 0.82 11.31
N ILE A 114 -1.96 1.88 11.88
CA ILE A 114 -2.51 2.52 13.09
C ILE A 114 -3.94 3.00 12.84
N MET A 115 -4.23 3.59 11.69
CA MET A 115 -5.58 4.04 11.32
C MET A 115 -6.55 2.88 11.14
N VAL A 116 -6.10 1.74 10.61
CA VAL A 116 -6.90 0.50 10.56
C VAL A 116 -7.24 0.03 11.97
N ILE A 117 -6.27 -0.02 12.89
CA ILE A 117 -6.48 -0.42 14.30
C ILE A 117 -7.46 0.54 15.00
N TYR A 118 -7.23 1.85 14.85
CA TYR A 118 -8.07 2.88 15.49
C TYR A 118 -9.50 2.82 14.98
N THR A 119 -9.68 2.76 13.66
CA THR A 119 -10.99 2.65 13.02
C THR A 119 -11.72 1.36 13.42
N ALA A 120 -11.03 0.21 13.41
CA ALA A 120 -11.59 -1.08 13.83
C ALA A 120 -12.11 -1.03 15.28
N HIS A 121 -11.31 -0.46 16.20
CA HIS A 121 -11.73 -0.30 17.59
C HIS A 121 -12.93 0.64 17.72
N TYR A 122 -12.90 1.78 17.03
CA TYR A 122 -13.98 2.77 17.08
C TYR A 122 -15.31 2.18 16.60
N LEU A 123 -15.28 1.46 15.48
CA LEU A 123 -16.47 0.81 14.90
C LEU A 123 -16.97 -0.34 15.77
N SER A 124 -16.08 -1.09 16.43
CA SER A 124 -16.48 -2.22 17.30
C SER A 124 -17.28 -1.78 18.52
N ILE A 125 -16.94 -0.64 19.11
CA ILE A 125 -17.65 -0.12 20.29
C ILE A 125 -18.97 0.56 19.91
N ASN A 126 -18.98 1.28 18.79
CA ASN A 126 -20.12 2.13 18.41
C ASN A 126 -21.11 1.44 17.46
N ARG A 127 -21.00 0.13 17.22
CA ARG A 127 -21.82 -0.60 16.22
C ARG A 127 -23.32 -0.32 16.32
N ASN A 128 -23.87 -0.29 17.52
CA ASN A 128 -25.31 -0.12 17.74
C ASN A 128 -25.76 1.35 17.72
N THR A 129 -24.83 2.30 17.71
CA THR A 129 -25.08 3.74 17.84
C THR A 129 -24.49 4.54 16.67
N LEU A 130 -24.29 3.90 15.51
CA LEU A 130 -23.69 4.52 14.32
C LEU A 130 -24.64 5.57 13.72
N LYS A 131 -24.69 6.74 14.35
CA LYS A 131 -25.27 7.98 13.81
C LYS A 131 -24.15 8.88 13.30
N LEU A 132 -24.47 9.82 12.43
CA LEU A 132 -23.48 10.75 11.88
C LEU A 132 -22.76 11.54 12.99
N SER A 133 -23.49 11.96 14.03
CA SER A 133 -22.92 12.65 15.19
C SER A 133 -21.83 11.85 15.90
N ASN A 134 -22.00 10.53 15.95
CA ASN A 134 -21.06 9.65 16.64
C ASN A 134 -19.84 9.29 15.76
N LEU A 135 -19.88 9.57 14.45
CA LEU A 135 -18.74 9.39 13.56
C LEU A 135 -17.80 10.61 13.52
N PHE A 136 -18.28 11.76 13.99
CA PHE A 136 -17.50 13.00 13.94
C PHE A 136 -16.07 12.88 14.53
N PRO A 137 -15.86 12.27 15.71
CA PRO A 137 -14.51 12.10 16.27
C PRO A 137 -13.61 11.24 15.39
N LEU A 138 -14.14 10.17 14.79
CA LEU A 138 -13.38 9.32 13.85
C LEU A 138 -13.03 10.08 12.58
N LEU A 139 -13.98 10.79 11.99
CA LEU A 139 -13.76 11.61 10.80
C LEU A 139 -12.74 12.70 11.06
N PHE A 140 -12.79 13.35 12.23
CA PHE A 140 -11.80 14.35 12.63
C PHE A 140 -10.38 13.76 12.63
N VAL A 141 -10.18 12.58 13.20
CA VAL A 141 -8.87 11.90 13.21
C VAL A 141 -8.42 11.53 11.80
N ILE A 142 -9.33 11.02 10.95
CA ILE A 142 -9.02 10.68 9.55
C ILE A 142 -8.56 11.93 8.79
N PHE A 143 -9.28 13.05 8.90
CA PHE A 143 -8.93 14.30 8.22
C PHE A 143 -7.66 14.94 8.80
N LEU A 144 -7.41 14.82 10.11
CA LEU A 144 -6.16 15.28 10.74
C LEU A 144 -4.95 14.53 10.17
N VAL A 145 -5.02 13.19 10.11
CA VAL A 145 -3.96 12.35 9.51
C VAL A 145 -3.77 12.68 8.04
N PHE A 146 -4.87 12.79 7.28
CA PHE A 146 -4.83 13.18 5.88
C PHE A 146 -4.17 14.55 5.68
N GLY A 147 -4.53 15.54 6.48
CA GLY A 147 -3.94 16.89 6.43
C GLY A 147 -2.43 16.89 6.70
N LEU A 148 -1.96 16.12 7.69
CA LEU A 148 -0.53 15.98 7.96
C LEU A 148 0.22 15.35 6.79
N ILE A 149 -0.32 14.29 6.16
CA ILE A 149 0.28 13.64 5.00
C ILE A 149 0.26 14.57 3.78
N MET A 150 -0.76 15.44 3.64
CA MET A 150 -0.79 16.46 2.58
C MET A 150 0.32 17.50 2.74
N LEU A 151 0.77 17.78 3.96
CA LEU A 151 1.94 18.65 4.22
C LEU A 151 3.26 17.97 3.82
N GLU A 152 3.28 16.63 3.69
CA GLU A 152 4.43 15.85 3.18
C GLU A 152 4.50 15.79 1.64
N PRO A 153 3.64 16.45 0.86
CA PRO A 153 3.13 16.24 -0.49
C PRO A 153 2.99 14.77 -0.94
N ASP A 154 2.45 13.90 -0.07
CA ASP A 154 2.18 12.48 -0.39
C ASP A 154 0.67 12.20 -0.53
N PHE A 155 0.10 12.70 -1.65
CA PHE A 155 -1.32 12.55 -1.94
C PHE A 155 -1.74 11.07 -2.06
N GLY A 156 -0.90 10.22 -2.67
CA GLY A 156 -1.24 8.81 -2.91
C GLY A 156 -1.50 8.04 -1.62
N THR A 157 -0.57 8.13 -0.66
CA THR A 157 -0.70 7.46 0.64
C THR A 157 -1.85 8.03 1.46
N GLY A 158 -2.01 9.37 1.47
CA GLY A 158 -3.13 10.03 2.16
C GLY A 158 -4.49 9.57 1.64
N PHE A 159 -4.65 9.52 0.32
CA PHE A 159 -5.88 9.05 -0.34
C PHE A 159 -6.19 7.59 0.01
N ILE A 160 -5.20 6.71 -0.01
CA ILE A 160 -5.37 5.30 0.36
C ILE A 160 -5.87 5.16 1.81
N ILE A 161 -5.30 5.89 2.76
CA ILE A 161 -5.72 5.84 4.17
C ILE A 161 -7.17 6.27 4.32
N VAL A 162 -7.57 7.37 3.69
CA VAL A 162 -8.97 7.84 3.70
C VAL A 162 -9.90 6.78 3.09
N LEU A 163 -9.52 6.20 1.95
CA LEU A 163 -10.31 5.19 1.26
C LEU A 163 -10.47 3.91 2.10
N ILE A 164 -9.41 3.45 2.77
CA ILE A 164 -9.46 2.31 3.69
C ILE A 164 -10.47 2.58 4.81
N CYS A 165 -10.33 3.72 5.49
CA CYS A 165 -11.23 4.08 6.59
C CYS A 165 -12.68 4.23 6.11
N PHE A 166 -12.90 4.82 4.93
CA PHE A 166 -14.22 4.95 4.31
C PHE A 166 -14.85 3.58 4.04
N VAL A 167 -14.11 2.65 3.43
CA VAL A 167 -14.59 1.29 3.18
C VAL A 167 -14.90 0.54 4.50
N MET A 168 -14.08 0.71 5.54
CA MET A 168 -14.37 0.13 6.86
C MET A 168 -15.66 0.68 7.45
N ILE A 169 -15.91 1.99 7.34
CA ILE A 169 -17.16 2.64 7.77
C ILE A 169 -18.33 2.10 6.93
N LEU A 170 -18.16 1.92 5.62
CA LEU A 170 -19.18 1.36 4.75
C LEU A 170 -19.61 -0.05 5.19
N ILE A 171 -18.65 -0.92 5.50
CA ILE A 171 -18.90 -2.31 5.93
C ILE A 171 -19.52 -2.35 7.34
N SER A 172 -19.36 -1.33 8.17
CA SER A 172 -19.89 -1.30 9.54
C SER A 172 -21.42 -1.26 9.65
N GLY A 173 -22.13 -1.10 8.52
CA GLY A 173 -23.60 -1.10 8.48
C GLY A 173 -24.25 0.25 8.77
N ILE A 174 -23.52 1.36 8.61
CA ILE A 174 -24.08 2.71 8.70
C ILE A 174 -25.19 2.93 7.65
N LYS A 175 -26.15 3.80 7.94
CA LYS A 175 -27.24 4.12 7.01
C LYS A 175 -26.69 4.63 5.69
N LYS A 176 -27.14 4.05 4.56
CA LYS A 176 -26.69 4.37 3.18
C LYS A 176 -26.72 5.88 2.88
N ARG A 177 -27.66 6.63 3.43
CA ARG A 177 -27.75 8.09 3.26
C ARG A 177 -26.47 8.81 3.69
N TYR A 178 -25.88 8.43 4.83
CA TYR A 178 -24.65 9.07 5.32
C TYR A 178 -23.43 8.72 4.44
N LEU A 179 -23.43 7.51 3.89
CA LEU A 179 -22.39 7.08 2.95
C LEU A 179 -22.44 7.87 1.64
N ILE A 180 -23.64 8.11 1.10
CA ILE A 180 -23.82 8.91 -0.11
C ILE A 180 -23.39 10.36 0.12
N ILE A 181 -23.78 10.95 1.25
CA ILE A 181 -23.38 12.32 1.61
C ILE A 181 -21.85 12.38 1.80
N GLY A 182 -21.28 11.47 2.60
CA GLY A 182 -19.83 11.43 2.83
C GLY A 182 -19.02 11.18 1.57
N GLY A 183 -19.49 10.27 0.70
CA GLY A 183 -18.89 10.03 -0.61
C GLY A 183 -18.96 11.25 -1.53
N GLY A 184 -20.12 11.93 -1.60
CA GLY A 184 -20.27 13.15 -2.39
C GLY A 184 -19.37 14.29 -1.91
N VAL A 185 -19.28 14.51 -0.61
CA VAL A 185 -18.34 15.47 -0.01
C VAL A 185 -16.89 15.06 -0.30
N GLY A 186 -16.56 13.77 -0.20
CA GLY A 186 -15.24 13.25 -0.54
C GLY A 186 -14.85 13.53 -1.99
N VAL A 187 -15.74 13.28 -2.95
CA VAL A 187 -15.52 13.56 -4.38
C VAL A 187 -15.32 15.06 -4.63
N LEU A 188 -16.11 15.92 -3.98
CA LEU A 188 -15.97 17.38 -4.08
C LEU A 188 -14.59 17.83 -3.55
N LEU A 189 -14.19 17.35 -2.37
CA LEU A 189 -12.88 17.68 -1.78
C LEU A 189 -11.74 17.18 -2.66
N LEU A 190 -11.83 15.98 -3.23
CA LEU A 190 -10.85 15.46 -4.18
C LEU A 190 -10.74 16.34 -5.42
N GLY A 191 -11.87 16.80 -6.00
CA GLY A 191 -11.88 17.71 -7.11
C GLY A 191 -11.15 19.03 -6.79
N ILE A 192 -11.44 19.64 -5.65
CA ILE A 192 -10.77 20.87 -5.19
C ILE A 192 -9.25 20.63 -4.99
N LEU A 193 -8.86 19.51 -4.38
CA LEU A 193 -7.46 19.17 -4.17
C LEU A 193 -6.71 18.92 -5.48
N ILE A 194 -7.35 18.34 -6.48
CA ILE A 194 -6.76 18.13 -7.79
C ILE A 194 -6.54 19.49 -8.49
N LEU A 195 -7.56 20.33 -8.49
CA LEU A 195 -7.50 21.65 -9.12
C LEU A 195 -6.51 22.61 -8.43
N SER A 196 -6.21 22.39 -7.16
CA SER A 196 -5.32 23.25 -6.38
C SER A 196 -3.83 23.10 -6.70
N ALA A 197 -3.42 22.04 -7.44
CA ALA A 197 -2.01 21.78 -7.71
C ALA A 197 -1.75 21.37 -9.17
N PRO A 198 -0.96 22.19 -9.93
CA PRO A 198 -0.73 21.95 -11.37
C PRO A 198 -0.20 20.55 -11.69
N TYR A 199 0.73 20.01 -10.87
CA TYR A 199 1.31 18.68 -11.10
C TYR A 199 0.28 17.54 -11.01
N ARG A 200 -0.85 17.73 -10.26
CA ARG A 200 -1.93 16.74 -10.19
C ARG A 200 -2.79 16.79 -11.45
N LEU A 201 -3.01 17.97 -11.99
CA LEU A 201 -3.69 18.14 -13.27
C LEU A 201 -2.89 17.53 -14.42
N GLU A 202 -1.57 17.75 -14.45
CA GLU A 202 -0.67 17.13 -15.44
C GLU A 202 -0.77 15.60 -15.42
N ARG A 203 -0.83 14.98 -14.23
CA ARG A 203 -1.02 13.53 -14.11
C ARG A 203 -2.37 13.04 -14.63
N ILE A 204 -3.43 13.86 -14.50
CA ILE A 204 -4.75 13.53 -15.06
C ILE A 204 -4.73 13.65 -16.58
N PHE A 205 -4.14 14.72 -17.14
CA PHE A 205 -4.02 14.85 -18.59
C PHE A 205 -3.15 13.74 -19.19
N ALA A 206 -2.04 13.41 -18.56
CA ALA A 206 -1.19 12.29 -18.98
C ALA A 206 -1.91 10.92 -18.88
N PHE A 207 -2.87 10.76 -17.96
CA PHE A 207 -3.71 9.58 -17.88
C PHE A 207 -4.75 9.51 -19.00
N LEU A 208 -5.38 10.64 -19.33
CA LEU A 208 -6.42 10.72 -20.39
C LEU A 208 -5.83 10.54 -21.79
N ASP A 209 -4.69 11.17 -22.04
CA ASP A 209 -3.96 11.05 -23.31
C ASP A 209 -2.45 11.04 -23.06
N PRO A 210 -1.86 9.86 -22.79
CA PRO A 210 -0.42 9.74 -22.59
C PRO A 210 0.40 10.13 -23.82
N TRP A 211 -0.19 10.04 -25.00
CA TRP A 211 0.49 10.30 -26.28
C TRP A 211 0.57 11.80 -26.61
N SER A 212 -0.13 12.66 -25.91
CA SER A 212 -0.02 14.12 -26.09
C SER A 212 1.34 14.67 -25.64
N ASP A 213 1.99 14.00 -24.63
CA ASP A 213 3.36 14.33 -24.17
C ASP A 213 4.15 13.04 -23.89
N PRO A 214 4.59 12.32 -24.97
CA PRO A 214 5.18 10.99 -24.83
C PRO A 214 6.58 10.99 -24.23
N LEU A 215 7.27 12.14 -24.15
CA LEU A 215 8.62 12.27 -23.56
C LEU A 215 8.59 12.93 -22.17
N GLY A 216 7.45 13.51 -21.76
CA GLY A 216 7.27 14.14 -20.48
C GLY A 216 6.32 13.35 -19.57
N ALA A 217 5.16 13.92 -19.25
CA ALA A 217 4.22 13.36 -18.27
C ALA A 217 3.64 11.98 -18.66
N GLY A 218 3.45 11.68 -19.96
CA GLY A 218 2.97 10.40 -20.47
C GLY A 218 4.02 9.30 -20.52
N PHE A 219 5.32 9.63 -20.42
CA PHE A 219 6.43 8.72 -20.66
C PHE A 219 6.35 7.42 -19.85
N GLN A 220 6.14 7.52 -18.54
CA GLN A 220 6.10 6.34 -17.65
C GLN A 220 4.94 5.40 -17.99
N THR A 221 3.78 5.93 -18.30
CA THR A 221 2.59 5.15 -18.70
C THR A 221 2.82 4.42 -20.02
N ILE A 222 3.35 5.09 -21.03
CA ILE A 222 3.66 4.50 -22.34
C ILE A 222 4.68 3.37 -22.20
N GLN A 223 5.75 3.58 -21.43
CA GLN A 223 6.76 2.56 -21.21
C GLN A 223 6.24 1.35 -20.42
N ALA A 224 5.31 1.58 -19.47
CA ALA A 224 4.63 0.49 -18.77
C ALA A 224 3.76 -0.35 -19.71
N MET A 225 3.07 0.28 -20.67
CA MET A 225 2.30 -0.42 -21.71
C MET A 225 3.22 -1.25 -22.61
N TYR A 226 4.36 -0.69 -23.04
CA TYR A 226 5.34 -1.43 -23.83
C TYR A 226 5.96 -2.60 -23.07
N ALA A 227 6.03 -2.56 -21.75
CA ALA A 227 6.46 -3.68 -20.93
C ALA A 227 5.43 -4.82 -20.85
N ILE A 228 4.15 -4.53 -21.07
CA ILE A 228 3.07 -5.53 -20.93
C ILE A 228 2.72 -6.18 -22.29
N VAL A 229 2.51 -5.36 -23.33
CA VAL A 229 1.84 -5.80 -24.57
C VAL A 229 2.65 -6.78 -25.43
N PRO A 230 3.97 -6.58 -25.69
CA PRO A 230 4.67 -7.36 -26.70
C PRO A 230 5.19 -8.73 -26.24
N HIS A 231 5.06 -9.12 -24.98
CA HIS A 231 5.82 -10.23 -24.39
C HIS A 231 5.09 -11.58 -24.31
N GLY A 232 3.85 -11.66 -24.80
CA GLY A 232 3.11 -12.90 -24.96
C GLY A 232 2.84 -13.67 -23.65
N ILE A 233 2.72 -15.02 -23.79
CA ILE A 233 2.33 -15.88 -22.67
C ILE A 233 3.48 -16.13 -21.69
N PHE A 234 4.72 -16.26 -22.16
CA PHE A 234 5.88 -16.67 -21.38
C PHE A 234 6.84 -15.53 -21.01
N GLY A 235 6.65 -14.33 -21.57
CA GLY A 235 7.52 -13.19 -21.34
C GLY A 235 8.89 -13.32 -22.03
N THR A 236 9.80 -12.38 -21.69
CA THR A 236 11.19 -12.38 -22.20
C THR A 236 12.09 -13.38 -21.48
N GLY A 237 11.64 -13.93 -20.36
CA GLY A 237 12.43 -14.72 -19.41
C GLY A 237 12.97 -13.88 -18.25
N LEU A 238 13.20 -14.54 -17.12
CA LEU A 238 13.72 -13.91 -15.90
C LEU A 238 15.04 -13.18 -16.20
N PHE A 239 15.18 -11.96 -15.71
CA PHE A 239 16.37 -11.09 -15.84
C PHE A 239 16.68 -10.61 -17.27
N LYS A 240 15.82 -10.87 -18.26
CA LYS A 240 16.03 -10.48 -19.67
C LYS A 240 15.16 -9.31 -20.14
N GLY A 241 14.36 -8.71 -19.26
CA GLY A 241 13.50 -7.57 -19.60
C GLY A 241 14.29 -6.41 -20.22
N MET A 242 13.76 -5.76 -21.26
CA MET A 242 14.40 -4.66 -21.98
C MET A 242 14.10 -3.30 -21.35
N GLN A 243 12.89 -3.12 -20.84
CA GLN A 243 12.44 -1.83 -20.31
C GLN A 243 13.23 -1.34 -19.08
N LYS A 244 13.81 -2.28 -18.32
CA LYS A 244 14.72 -1.98 -17.22
C LYS A 244 15.99 -1.22 -17.63
N ASN A 245 16.44 -1.39 -18.90
CA ASN A 245 17.75 -0.92 -19.34
C ASN A 245 17.72 0.53 -19.83
N LEU A 246 16.60 1.04 -20.29
CA LEU A 246 16.58 2.23 -21.12
C LEU A 246 15.54 3.29 -20.74
N PHE A 247 14.42 2.97 -20.09
CA PHE A 247 13.27 3.87 -20.16
C PHE A 247 12.50 4.11 -18.84
N LEU A 248 12.43 3.19 -17.90
CA LEU A 248 11.66 3.36 -16.67
C LEU A 248 12.57 3.52 -15.44
N SER A 249 12.76 4.76 -15.00
CA SER A 249 13.62 5.10 -13.85
C SER A 249 13.14 4.51 -12.51
N GLN A 250 11.89 4.05 -12.40
CA GLN A 250 11.31 3.52 -11.16
C GLN A 250 10.42 2.28 -11.39
N ILE A 251 10.76 1.46 -12.40
CA ILE A 251 10.00 0.24 -12.74
C ILE A 251 9.84 -0.72 -11.57
N PHE A 252 10.83 -0.80 -10.68
CA PHE A 252 10.83 -1.68 -9.51
C PHE A 252 10.04 -1.13 -8.31
N ASN A 253 9.52 0.10 -8.38
CA ASN A 253 8.64 0.71 -7.38
C ASN A 253 7.17 0.61 -7.82
N ASP A 254 6.70 1.64 -8.53
CA ASP A 254 5.28 1.86 -8.82
C ASP A 254 4.77 1.02 -10.00
N PHE A 255 5.66 0.63 -10.91
CA PHE A 255 5.35 -0.10 -12.13
C PHE A 255 5.86 -1.55 -12.11
N ILE A 256 6.10 -2.14 -10.93
CA ILE A 256 6.68 -3.48 -10.82
C ILE A 256 5.83 -4.56 -11.51
N TYR A 257 4.51 -4.41 -11.53
CA TYR A 257 3.62 -5.35 -12.22
C TYR A 257 3.91 -5.43 -13.73
N SER A 258 4.25 -4.31 -14.38
CA SER A 258 4.67 -4.34 -15.78
C SER A 258 5.97 -5.14 -15.97
N SER A 259 6.92 -5.02 -15.03
CA SER A 259 8.14 -5.83 -15.05
C SER A 259 7.88 -7.32 -14.77
N VAL A 260 6.88 -7.65 -13.92
CA VAL A 260 6.44 -9.04 -13.74
C VAL A 260 5.97 -9.60 -15.08
N VAL A 261 5.07 -8.89 -15.77
CA VAL A 261 4.53 -9.35 -17.06
C VAL A 261 5.62 -9.39 -18.14
N GLU A 262 6.50 -8.41 -18.21
CA GLU A 262 7.63 -8.41 -19.15
C GLU A 262 8.50 -9.67 -18.99
N GLN A 263 8.87 -10.01 -17.75
CA GLN A 263 9.80 -11.11 -17.47
C GLN A 263 9.14 -12.49 -17.51
N THR A 264 7.92 -12.61 -17.03
CA THR A 264 7.24 -13.92 -16.82
C THR A 264 6.01 -14.12 -17.71
N GLY A 265 5.70 -13.13 -18.54
CA GLY A 265 4.54 -13.16 -19.44
C GLY A 265 3.21 -13.09 -18.72
N LEU A 266 2.16 -13.39 -19.46
CA LEU A 266 0.78 -13.43 -18.96
C LEU A 266 0.61 -14.45 -17.83
N ILE A 267 1.35 -15.56 -17.87
CA ILE A 267 1.30 -16.61 -16.82
C ILE A 267 1.70 -16.02 -15.46
N GLY A 268 2.82 -15.29 -15.40
CA GLY A 268 3.27 -14.69 -14.13
C GLY A 268 2.35 -13.56 -13.65
N GLY A 269 1.89 -12.70 -14.57
CA GLY A 269 0.94 -11.63 -14.23
C GLY A 269 -0.37 -12.16 -13.68
N VAL A 270 -1.01 -13.11 -14.37
CA VAL A 270 -2.26 -13.75 -13.93
C VAL A 270 -2.04 -14.59 -12.67
N GLY A 271 -0.92 -15.34 -12.61
CA GLY A 271 -0.57 -16.13 -11.42
C GLY A 271 -0.45 -15.26 -10.17
N LEU A 272 0.14 -14.07 -10.28
CA LEU A 272 0.23 -13.11 -9.20
C LEU A 272 -1.17 -12.60 -8.77
N ILE A 273 -2.04 -12.25 -9.72
CA ILE A 273 -3.43 -11.85 -9.42
C ILE A 273 -4.17 -12.95 -8.68
N ILE A 274 -4.04 -14.21 -9.11
CA ILE A 274 -4.66 -15.38 -8.46
C ILE A 274 -4.11 -15.55 -7.03
N ALA A 275 -2.81 -15.37 -6.81
CA ALA A 275 -2.22 -15.43 -5.47
C ALA A 275 -2.79 -14.36 -4.53
N PHE A 276 -2.94 -13.13 -5.02
CA PHE A 276 -3.60 -12.05 -4.26
C PHE A 276 -5.08 -12.32 -4.01
N PHE A 277 -5.79 -12.88 -4.99
CA PHE A 277 -7.19 -13.29 -4.80
C PHE A 277 -7.33 -14.27 -3.63
N PHE A 278 -6.47 -15.29 -3.54
CA PHE A 278 -6.48 -16.21 -2.40
C PHE A 278 -6.09 -15.54 -1.09
N LEU A 279 -5.15 -14.60 -1.10
CA LEU A 279 -4.79 -13.81 0.08
C LEU A 279 -6.00 -13.07 0.65
N PHE A 280 -6.73 -12.36 -0.20
CA PHE A 280 -7.94 -11.61 0.19
C PHE A 280 -9.09 -12.54 0.62
N TYR A 281 -9.31 -13.63 -0.11
CA TYR A 281 -10.31 -14.62 0.23
C TYR A 281 -10.11 -15.19 1.64
N TYR A 282 -8.87 -15.58 1.98
CA TYR A 282 -8.57 -16.06 3.33
C TYR A 282 -8.61 -14.95 4.37
N GLY A 283 -8.21 -13.73 4.04
CA GLY A 283 -8.32 -12.57 4.93
C GLY A 283 -9.78 -12.29 5.31
N ILE A 284 -10.70 -12.28 4.34
CA ILE A 284 -12.14 -12.12 4.59
C ILE A 284 -12.68 -13.29 5.44
N LYS A 285 -12.27 -14.52 5.15
CA LYS A 285 -12.68 -15.68 5.95
C LYS A 285 -12.22 -15.61 7.41
N ILE A 286 -11.02 -15.08 7.67
CA ILE A 286 -10.52 -14.83 9.03
C ILE A 286 -11.41 -13.82 9.72
N ALA A 287 -11.73 -12.72 9.06
CA ALA A 287 -12.59 -11.68 9.60
C ALA A 287 -13.98 -12.19 9.99
N LEU A 288 -14.61 -12.99 9.11
CA LEU A 288 -15.93 -13.57 9.36
C LEU A 288 -15.95 -14.60 10.50
N LYS A 289 -14.81 -15.20 10.83
CA LYS A 289 -14.66 -16.18 11.92
C LYS A 289 -14.14 -15.58 13.22
N ALA A 290 -13.81 -14.29 13.24
CA ALA A 290 -13.30 -13.63 14.43
C ALA A 290 -14.32 -13.71 15.60
N LYS A 291 -13.82 -14.00 16.81
CA LYS A 291 -14.66 -14.17 18.02
C LYS A 291 -15.36 -12.90 18.47
N ASP A 292 -14.77 -11.75 18.20
CA ASP A 292 -15.27 -10.44 18.62
C ASP A 292 -15.28 -9.43 17.46
N LEU A 293 -16.02 -8.35 17.65
CA LEU A 293 -16.20 -7.31 16.63
C LEU A 293 -14.91 -6.57 16.31
N PHE A 294 -14.03 -6.37 17.30
CA PHE A 294 -12.76 -5.71 17.07
C PHE A 294 -11.87 -6.56 16.15
N GLY A 295 -11.73 -7.86 16.44
CA GLY A 295 -11.01 -8.79 15.59
C GLY A 295 -11.59 -8.88 14.17
N CYS A 296 -12.92 -8.89 14.04
CA CYS A 296 -13.61 -8.86 12.75
C CYS A 296 -13.24 -7.60 11.95
N TYR A 297 -13.43 -6.40 12.52
CA TYR A 297 -13.12 -5.15 11.83
C TYR A 297 -11.62 -4.96 11.58
N LEU A 298 -10.75 -5.43 12.49
CA LEU A 298 -9.30 -5.37 12.30
C LEU A 298 -8.86 -6.27 11.14
N ALA A 299 -9.34 -7.50 11.08
CA ALA A 299 -9.02 -8.42 9.98
C ALA A 299 -9.58 -7.92 8.63
N LEU A 300 -10.81 -7.38 8.62
CA LEU A 300 -11.37 -6.74 7.43
C LEU A 300 -10.56 -5.53 7.02
N GLY A 301 -10.20 -4.64 7.95
CA GLY A 301 -9.44 -3.42 7.67
C GLY A 301 -8.06 -3.72 7.09
N ILE A 302 -7.35 -4.71 7.62
CA ILE A 302 -6.06 -5.17 7.07
C ILE A 302 -6.26 -5.73 5.66
N THR A 303 -7.25 -6.59 5.46
CA THR A 303 -7.52 -7.19 4.14
C THR A 303 -7.91 -6.13 3.10
N VAL A 304 -8.76 -5.17 3.48
CA VAL A 304 -9.16 -4.03 2.64
C VAL A 304 -7.97 -3.13 2.32
N SER A 305 -7.08 -2.88 3.29
CA SER A 305 -5.86 -2.09 3.07
C SER A 305 -4.98 -2.71 1.99
N LEU A 306 -4.71 -4.01 2.09
CA LEU A 306 -3.92 -4.74 1.09
C LEU A 306 -4.63 -4.79 -0.27
N PHE A 307 -5.96 -4.99 -0.29
CA PHE A 307 -6.76 -5.02 -1.50
C PHE A 307 -6.78 -3.67 -2.23
N ILE A 308 -7.01 -2.57 -1.53
CA ILE A 308 -7.03 -1.23 -2.11
C ILE A 308 -5.66 -0.89 -2.71
N GLN A 309 -4.59 -1.14 -1.96
CA GLN A 309 -3.23 -0.85 -2.43
C GLN A 309 -2.86 -1.70 -3.66
N PHE A 310 -3.20 -3.00 -3.67
CA PHE A 310 -3.06 -3.88 -4.82
C PHE A 310 -3.85 -3.36 -6.03
N SER A 311 -5.13 -3.05 -5.83
CA SER A 311 -6.03 -2.63 -6.91
C SER A 311 -5.60 -1.30 -7.54
N ILE A 312 -5.22 -0.30 -6.72
CA ILE A 312 -4.75 0.99 -7.21
C ILE A 312 -3.47 0.82 -8.03
N ASN A 313 -2.48 0.05 -7.52
CA ASN A 313 -1.24 -0.18 -8.27
C ASN A 313 -1.51 -0.87 -9.61
N LEU A 314 -2.35 -1.91 -9.62
CA LEU A 314 -2.72 -2.62 -10.84
C LEU A 314 -3.44 -1.68 -11.83
N CYS A 315 -4.39 -0.86 -11.36
CA CYS A 315 -5.08 0.12 -12.19
C CYS A 315 -4.14 1.18 -12.77
N VAL A 316 -3.15 1.65 -12.01
CA VAL A 316 -2.11 2.58 -12.51
C VAL A 316 -1.30 1.95 -13.63
N VAL A 317 -0.83 0.72 -13.43
CA VAL A 317 0.01 0.03 -14.43
C VAL A 317 -0.76 -0.29 -15.71
N LEU A 318 -2.07 -0.58 -15.59
CA LEU A 318 -2.97 -0.82 -16.73
C LEU A 318 -3.55 0.47 -17.34
N ASN A 319 -3.10 1.64 -16.89
CA ASN A 319 -3.63 2.95 -17.29
C ASN A 319 -5.17 3.06 -17.13
N LEU A 320 -5.71 2.56 -16.02
CA LEU A 320 -7.11 2.72 -15.63
C LEU A 320 -7.31 3.84 -14.60
N THR A 321 -6.22 4.34 -14.01
CA THR A 321 -6.20 5.47 -13.08
C THR A 321 -4.89 6.25 -13.25
N PRO A 322 -4.88 7.56 -12.89
CA PRO A 322 -3.66 8.36 -12.90
C PRO A 322 -2.57 7.78 -11.99
N ILE A 323 -1.30 8.10 -12.27
CA ILE A 323 -0.15 7.65 -11.50
C ILE A 323 -0.23 8.21 -10.06
N THR A 324 -0.29 7.31 -9.08
CA THR A 324 -0.42 7.65 -7.65
C THR A 324 0.88 7.51 -6.87
N GLY A 325 1.90 6.84 -7.41
CA GLY A 325 3.15 6.57 -6.68
C GLY A 325 3.01 5.48 -5.61
N THR A 326 2.04 4.59 -5.75
CA THR A 326 1.75 3.55 -4.75
C THR A 326 2.43 2.23 -5.09
N VAL A 327 3.06 1.62 -4.11
CA VAL A 327 3.77 0.34 -4.27
C VAL A 327 2.81 -0.86 -4.26
N LEU A 328 3.09 -1.90 -5.05
CA LEU A 328 2.38 -3.18 -5.02
C LEU A 328 2.75 -3.95 -3.74
N PRO A 329 1.79 -4.30 -2.85
CA PRO A 329 2.09 -5.00 -1.61
C PRO A 329 2.96 -6.24 -1.83
N PHE A 330 3.97 -6.45 -0.98
CA PHE A 330 4.93 -7.55 -1.00
C PHE A 330 5.86 -7.62 -2.22
N VAL A 331 5.50 -7.08 -3.37
CA VAL A 331 6.24 -7.26 -4.63
C VAL A 331 7.15 -6.08 -4.94
N SER A 332 6.66 -4.84 -4.82
CA SER A 332 7.45 -3.63 -5.11
C SER A 332 8.62 -3.46 -4.17
N TYR A 333 9.65 -2.78 -4.65
CA TYR A 333 10.73 -2.29 -3.81
C TYR A 333 10.20 -1.21 -2.88
N GLY A 334 10.21 -1.51 -1.58
CA GLY A 334 9.70 -0.61 -0.54
C GLY A 334 9.84 -1.24 0.84
N GLY A 335 10.98 -1.01 1.50
CA GLY A 335 11.29 -1.67 2.78
C GLY A 335 10.24 -1.44 3.85
N SER A 336 9.80 -0.19 4.04
CA SER A 336 8.76 0.15 5.05
C SER A 336 7.43 -0.52 4.74
N SER A 337 6.99 -0.46 3.48
CA SER A 337 5.73 -1.08 3.06
C SER A 337 5.77 -2.59 3.25
N LEU A 338 6.87 -3.25 2.83
CA LEU A 338 7.06 -4.69 3.00
C LEU A 338 7.00 -5.11 4.48
N LEU A 339 7.70 -4.38 5.34
CA LEU A 339 7.75 -4.64 6.78
C LEU A 339 6.37 -4.49 7.43
N ILE A 340 5.65 -3.40 7.12
CA ILE A 340 4.30 -3.16 7.66
C ILE A 340 3.30 -4.20 7.11
N ASN A 341 3.41 -4.59 5.86
CA ASN A 341 2.56 -5.63 5.29
C ASN A 341 2.77 -6.99 6.00
N PHE A 342 4.00 -7.37 6.33
CA PHE A 342 4.26 -8.57 7.12
C PHE A 342 3.74 -8.47 8.56
N ILE A 343 3.81 -7.29 9.20
CA ILE A 343 3.18 -7.04 10.50
C ILE A 343 1.66 -7.26 10.40
N MET A 344 1.01 -6.74 9.36
CA MET A 344 -0.41 -6.95 9.10
C MET A 344 -0.76 -8.44 8.97
N ILE A 345 0.05 -9.22 8.26
CA ILE A 345 -0.15 -10.67 8.12
C ILE A 345 0.01 -11.40 9.46
N GLY A 346 0.99 -11.01 10.28
CA GLY A 346 1.15 -11.58 11.62
C GLY A 346 -0.08 -11.34 12.52
N ILE A 347 -0.65 -10.14 12.45
CA ILE A 347 -1.90 -9.80 13.16
C ILE A 347 -3.08 -10.66 12.65
N LEU A 348 -3.25 -10.79 11.32
CA LEU A 348 -4.28 -11.65 10.73
C LEU A 348 -4.14 -13.11 11.19
N TYR A 349 -2.91 -13.61 11.25
CA TYR A 349 -2.66 -14.96 11.69
C TYR A 349 -2.98 -15.13 13.19
N ASN A 350 -2.65 -14.14 14.02
CA ASN A 350 -3.01 -14.14 15.45
C ASN A 350 -4.53 -14.17 15.66
N ILE A 351 -5.29 -13.36 14.93
CA ILE A 351 -6.77 -13.35 14.98
C ILE A 351 -7.34 -14.73 14.64
N ASP A 352 -6.87 -15.38 13.56
CA ASP A 352 -7.31 -16.72 13.18
C ASP A 352 -6.97 -17.76 14.25
N ASN A 353 -5.78 -17.69 14.84
CA ASN A 353 -5.32 -18.62 15.86
C ASN A 353 -6.18 -18.53 17.12
N ILE A 354 -6.42 -17.34 17.66
CA ILE A 354 -7.26 -17.12 18.82
C ILE A 354 -8.74 -17.48 18.53
N SER A 355 -9.19 -17.29 17.32
CA SER A 355 -10.56 -17.62 16.91
C SER A 355 -10.79 -19.11 16.64
N SER A 356 -9.73 -19.90 16.50
CA SER A 356 -9.79 -21.34 16.27
C SER A 356 -9.68 -22.19 17.55
N VAL A 357 -9.23 -21.57 18.64
CA VAL A 357 -9.23 -22.12 20.01
C VAL A 357 -10.54 -21.76 20.71
#